data_e429203146cc2e869311fdd797d98a79
#
_entry.id   e429203146cc2e869311fdd797d98a79
#
_cell.length_a   1.000
_cell.length_b   1.000
_cell.length_c   1.000
_cell.angle_alpha   90.00
_cell.angle_beta   90.00
_cell.angle_gamma   90.00
#
_symmetry.space_group_name_H-M   'P 1'
#
loop_
_entity.id
_entity.type
_entity.pdbx_description
1 polymer ?
#
loop_
_entity_poly.entity_id
_entity_poly.type
_entity_poly.pdbx_seq_one_letter_code
_entity_poly.pdbx_strand_id
1 'polypeptide(L)'
;MEQNRKLKIIAGPCSINPKNISDIYKIANIKINDKYCIWGTRVVGLKSRTTFYNSRKEMGVDFKDYLKTIKNLLKNKNLRKVKIFKSIKIAQKIYKETNLLIATEIVDPLIYPLLYERIIPENKLLFWNPAVNQLGWPIFVMSQIIKRNKWYLGIKNPKWLGDYLKRVDSKNYKEITTAEKTWEGLVNYSSLDKGRIFLIHRGVDVPEKKDYRNIPVHNLAMRVKKRTGCLLFFDPSHSYGPKMREKIIPATIKAMKIKIDEKNFLYDGILIEVGNAETDKEQHITISELINLCKELSKFRELESRY
;
A
#
# COMPACT_ATOMS: atom_id res chain seq x y z
N MET A 1 -4.22 -5.49 -25.29
CA MET A 1 -5.24 -6.44 -24.74
C MET A 1 -4.59 -7.12 -23.54
N GLU A 2 -4.95 -6.72 -22.33
CA GLU A 2 -4.35 -7.28 -21.13
C GLU A 2 -5.23 -8.42 -20.64
N GLN A 3 -4.79 -9.62 -20.94
CA GLN A 3 -5.33 -10.86 -20.38
C GLN A 3 -5.32 -10.84 -18.85
N ASN A 4 -6.34 -11.48 -18.24
CA ASN A 4 -6.48 -11.89 -16.84
C ASN A 4 -5.19 -11.75 -16.02
N ARG A 5 -4.95 -10.55 -15.47
CA ARG A 5 -3.79 -10.34 -14.60
C ARG A 5 -3.98 -11.16 -13.34
N LYS A 6 -2.90 -11.84 -12.93
CA LYS A 6 -2.86 -12.54 -11.65
C LYS A 6 -3.12 -11.57 -10.51
N LEU A 7 -3.83 -12.03 -9.49
CA LEU A 7 -4.16 -11.22 -8.32
C LEU A 7 -2.93 -11.09 -7.40
N LYS A 8 -2.51 -9.86 -7.14
CA LYS A 8 -1.37 -9.55 -6.25
C LYS A 8 -1.85 -9.38 -4.82
N ILE A 9 -1.23 -10.10 -3.88
CA ILE A 9 -1.53 -9.99 -2.45
C ILE A 9 -0.33 -9.38 -1.73
N ILE A 10 -0.54 -8.20 -1.14
CA ILE A 10 0.41 -7.57 -0.23
C ILE A 10 -0.19 -7.66 1.17
N ALA A 11 0.45 -8.44 2.05
CA ALA A 11 -0.04 -8.72 3.38
C ALA A 11 1.04 -8.49 4.45
N GLY A 12 0.65 -8.04 5.62
CA GLY A 12 1.56 -7.85 6.75
C GLY A 12 1.04 -6.87 7.79
N PRO A 13 1.75 -6.67 8.88
CA PRO A 13 1.31 -5.81 9.97
C PRO A 13 1.20 -4.34 9.54
N CYS A 14 0.35 -3.61 10.24
CA CYS A 14 0.19 -2.16 10.03
C CYS A 14 1.50 -1.39 10.24
N SER A 15 2.25 -1.75 11.27
CA SER A 15 3.60 -1.27 11.54
C SER A 15 4.49 -2.43 11.95
N ILE A 16 5.77 -2.36 11.55
CA ILE A 16 6.75 -3.39 11.87
C ILE A 16 7.55 -3.02 13.10
N ASN A 17 7.77 -4.01 13.96
CA ASN A 17 8.69 -3.93 15.08
C ASN A 17 9.40 -5.30 15.25
N PRO A 18 10.43 -5.42 16.11
CA PRO A 18 11.15 -6.68 16.31
C PRO A 18 10.27 -7.86 16.77
N LYS A 19 9.13 -7.60 17.41
CA LYS A 19 8.25 -8.63 17.97
C LYS A 19 7.37 -9.28 16.91
N ASN A 20 7.06 -8.59 15.79
CA ASN A 20 6.16 -9.09 14.76
C ASN A 20 6.83 -9.48 13.43
N ILE A 21 8.15 -9.46 13.37
CA ILE A 21 8.90 -9.91 12.18
C ILE A 21 8.61 -11.38 11.88
N SER A 22 8.45 -12.23 12.89
CA SER A 22 8.11 -13.65 12.71
C SER A 22 6.80 -13.87 11.96
N ASP A 23 5.83 -12.97 12.11
CA ASP A 23 4.56 -13.05 11.38
C ASP A 23 4.76 -12.85 9.88
N ILE A 24 5.71 -11.97 9.50
CA ILE A 24 6.04 -11.78 8.07
C ILE A 24 6.62 -13.05 7.46
N TYR A 25 7.48 -13.78 8.18
CA TYR A 25 8.00 -15.05 7.67
C TYR A 25 6.92 -16.13 7.52
N LYS A 26 5.98 -16.20 8.48
CA LYS A 26 4.83 -17.10 8.36
C LYS A 26 3.97 -16.73 7.14
N ILE A 27 3.66 -15.44 6.96
CA ILE A 27 2.92 -14.91 5.81
C ILE A 27 3.64 -15.24 4.50
N ALA A 28 4.95 -15.02 4.43
CA ALA A 28 5.77 -15.31 3.25
C ALA A 28 5.71 -16.80 2.83
N ASN A 29 5.52 -17.69 3.77
CA ASN A 29 5.51 -19.13 3.54
C ASN A 29 4.13 -19.71 3.22
N ILE A 30 3.10 -18.88 3.10
CA ILE A 30 1.75 -19.33 2.71
C ILE A 30 1.79 -19.85 1.27
N LYS A 31 1.35 -21.10 1.10
CA LYS A 31 1.21 -21.78 -0.19
C LYS A 31 -0.23 -22.23 -0.40
N ILE A 32 -0.68 -22.16 -1.64
CA ILE A 32 -1.92 -22.74 -2.12
C ILE A 32 -1.56 -23.63 -3.29
N ASN A 33 -1.92 -24.91 -3.25
CA ASN A 33 -1.54 -25.90 -4.25
C ASN A 33 -0.02 -25.86 -4.55
N ASP A 34 0.80 -25.91 -3.51
CA ASP A 34 2.26 -25.86 -3.51
C ASP A 34 2.92 -24.61 -4.11
N LYS A 35 2.12 -23.62 -4.52
CA LYS A 35 2.62 -22.33 -5.03
C LYS A 35 2.52 -21.25 -3.97
N TYR A 36 3.58 -20.46 -3.82
CA TYR A 36 3.53 -19.26 -2.98
C TYR A 36 2.51 -18.27 -3.54
N CYS A 37 1.67 -17.71 -2.68
CA CYS A 37 0.55 -16.85 -3.08
C CYS A 37 0.66 -15.41 -2.57
N ILE A 38 1.69 -15.09 -1.80
CA ILE A 38 1.93 -13.73 -1.32
C ILE A 38 2.99 -13.07 -2.22
N TRP A 39 2.60 -11.99 -2.87
CA TRP A 39 3.46 -11.25 -3.79
C TRP A 39 4.36 -10.24 -3.07
N GLY A 40 3.84 -9.59 -2.02
CA GLY A 40 4.57 -8.59 -1.27
C GLY A 40 4.18 -8.53 0.20
N THR A 41 4.99 -7.86 0.99
CA THR A 41 4.72 -7.66 2.41
C THR A 41 4.83 -6.20 2.82
N ARG A 42 4.02 -5.81 3.80
CA ARG A 42 4.06 -4.50 4.42
C ARG A 42 5.23 -4.43 5.39
N VAL A 43 6.10 -3.43 5.20
CA VAL A 43 7.23 -3.16 6.11
C VAL A 43 7.23 -1.68 6.44
N VAL A 44 6.26 -1.24 7.23
CA VAL A 44 6.07 0.16 7.58
C VAL A 44 6.73 0.44 8.92
N GLY A 45 7.84 1.16 8.90
CA GLY A 45 8.59 1.53 10.11
C GLY A 45 8.14 2.83 10.76
N LEU A 46 7.75 3.81 9.92
CA LEU A 46 7.22 5.09 10.38
C LEU A 46 5.83 5.29 9.80
N LYS A 47 4.91 5.77 10.62
CA LYS A 47 3.56 6.12 10.18
C LYS A 47 3.34 7.61 10.25
N SER A 48 2.60 8.14 9.28
CA SER A 48 2.24 9.56 9.24
C SER A 48 1.34 10.02 10.39
N ARG A 49 0.63 9.08 11.06
CA ARG A 49 -0.23 9.36 12.21
C ARG A 49 0.45 9.22 13.56
N THR A 50 1.48 8.40 13.64
CA THR A 50 2.31 8.40 14.82
C THR A 50 3.11 9.67 14.78
N THR A 51 2.96 10.47 15.82
CA THR A 51 3.92 11.56 16.03
C THR A 51 5.29 10.94 15.80
N PHE A 52 6.13 11.60 15.06
CA PHE A 52 7.53 11.23 14.83
C PHE A 52 8.22 10.71 16.14
N TYR A 53 7.66 11.10 17.26
CA TYR A 53 8.04 10.76 18.62
C TYR A 53 7.85 9.28 19.00
N ASN A 54 6.71 8.67 18.70
CA ASN A 54 6.39 7.29 19.12
C ASN A 54 7.03 6.23 18.21
N SER A 55 7.03 6.45 16.89
CA SER A 55 7.75 5.58 15.96
C SER A 55 9.27 5.59 16.15
N ARG A 56 9.81 6.66 16.70
CA ARG A 56 11.19 6.88 17.01
C ARG A 56 11.74 5.88 18.04
N LYS A 57 10.98 5.62 19.11
CA LYS A 57 11.40 4.74 20.20
C LYS A 57 11.51 3.28 19.76
N GLU A 58 10.57 2.81 18.94
CA GLU A 58 10.52 1.43 18.50
C GLU A 58 11.47 1.13 17.33
N MET A 59 11.58 2.05 16.38
CA MET A 59 12.32 1.84 15.15
C MET A 59 13.74 2.43 15.17
N GLY A 60 14.13 3.03 16.28
CA GLY A 60 15.47 3.61 16.47
C GLY A 60 15.75 4.81 15.56
N VAL A 61 14.69 5.51 15.12
CA VAL A 61 14.81 6.77 14.37
C VAL A 61 14.69 7.92 15.35
N ASP A 62 15.79 8.61 15.64
CA ASP A 62 15.78 9.86 16.41
C ASP A 62 15.73 11.06 15.46
N PHE A 63 15.02 12.12 15.86
CA PHE A 63 15.02 13.38 15.13
C PHE A 63 16.43 13.96 14.99
N LYS A 64 17.26 13.81 16.03
CA LYS A 64 18.69 14.15 15.97
C LYS A 64 19.42 13.32 14.91
N ASP A 65 19.17 12.01 14.85
CA ASP A 65 19.73 11.12 13.83
C ASP A 65 19.20 11.48 12.43
N TYR A 66 17.94 11.85 12.30
CA TYR A 66 17.34 12.29 11.05
C TYR A 66 17.97 13.61 10.57
N LEU A 67 18.06 14.63 11.43
CA LEU A 67 18.73 15.90 11.11
C LEU A 67 20.21 15.70 10.79
N LYS A 68 20.92 14.84 11.55
CA LYS A 68 22.30 14.49 11.26
C LYS A 68 22.43 13.82 9.90
N THR A 69 21.48 12.96 9.54
CA THR A 69 21.42 12.32 8.23
C THR A 69 21.23 13.33 7.12
N ILE A 70 20.28 14.28 7.27
CA ILE A 70 20.12 15.40 6.31
C ILE A 70 21.39 16.22 6.19
N LYS A 71 21.99 16.65 7.30
CA LYS A 71 23.24 17.42 7.30
C LYS A 71 24.38 16.66 6.62
N ASN A 72 24.47 15.36 6.83
CA ASN A 72 25.49 14.52 6.17
C ASN A 72 25.21 14.34 4.68
N LEU A 73 23.94 14.21 4.28
CA LEU A 73 23.55 14.18 2.86
C LEU A 73 23.88 15.47 2.14
N LEU A 74 23.64 16.61 2.78
CA LEU A 74 23.94 17.94 2.23
C LEU A 74 25.44 18.22 2.15
N LYS A 75 26.24 17.74 3.12
CA LYS A 75 27.67 17.95 3.15
C LYS A 75 28.48 16.94 2.34
N ASN A 76 28.04 15.70 2.32
CA ASN A 76 28.73 14.61 1.64
C ASN A 76 27.88 14.14 0.45
N LYS A 77 28.31 14.42 -0.75
CA LYS A 77 27.72 13.85 -1.97
C LYS A 77 27.73 12.30 -1.99
N ASN A 78 28.33 11.65 -1.00
CA ASN A 78 28.47 10.20 -0.92
C ASN A 78 27.44 9.58 0.07
N LEU A 79 26.28 9.23 -0.47
CA LEU A 79 25.20 8.54 0.25
C LEU A 79 25.65 7.24 0.95
N ARG A 80 26.74 6.60 0.51
CA ARG A 80 27.26 5.36 1.11
C ARG A 80 27.72 5.53 2.56
N LYS A 81 28.08 6.73 2.99
CA LYS A 81 28.51 7.05 4.37
C LYS A 81 27.36 7.37 5.32
N VAL A 82 26.13 7.50 4.82
CA VAL A 82 24.97 7.80 5.66
C VAL A 82 24.49 6.55 6.38
N LYS A 83 24.22 6.68 7.69
CA LYS A 83 23.67 5.59 8.50
C LYS A 83 22.28 5.19 8.02
N ILE A 84 22.10 3.91 7.69
CA ILE A 84 20.81 3.35 7.29
C ILE A 84 19.94 3.16 8.54
N PHE A 85 18.70 3.62 8.50
CA PHE A 85 17.74 3.46 9.58
C PHE A 85 17.41 1.99 9.88
N LYS A 86 17.10 1.70 11.14
CA LYS A 86 16.79 0.33 11.61
C LYS A 86 15.64 -0.31 10.80
N SER A 87 14.58 0.45 10.53
CA SER A 87 13.44 -0.03 9.72
C SER A 87 13.85 -0.47 8.31
N ILE A 88 14.75 0.26 7.68
CA ILE A 88 15.25 -0.03 6.33
C ILE A 88 16.15 -1.28 6.35
N LYS A 89 16.96 -1.46 7.42
CA LYS A 89 17.73 -2.71 7.62
C LYS A 89 16.83 -3.93 7.82
N ILE A 90 15.73 -3.77 8.56
CA ILE A 90 14.73 -4.83 8.72
C ILE A 90 14.10 -5.17 7.37
N ALA A 91 13.73 -4.16 6.57
CA ALA A 91 13.20 -4.38 5.22
C ALA A 91 14.19 -5.14 4.33
N GLN A 92 15.48 -4.80 4.39
CA GLN A 92 16.53 -5.52 3.66
C GLN A 92 16.62 -6.98 4.08
N LYS A 93 16.61 -7.24 5.41
CA LYS A 93 16.65 -8.61 5.94
C LYS A 93 15.45 -9.41 5.44
N ILE A 94 14.23 -8.88 5.58
CA ILE A 94 13.01 -9.54 5.11
C ILE A 94 13.09 -9.84 3.61
N TYR A 95 13.51 -8.86 2.80
CA TYR A 95 13.68 -9.08 1.36
C TYR A 95 14.63 -10.24 1.06
N LYS A 96 15.84 -10.23 1.65
CA LYS A 96 16.87 -11.26 1.42
C LYS A 96 16.38 -12.65 1.79
N GLU A 97 15.62 -12.79 2.87
CA GLU A 97 15.16 -14.07 3.39
C GLU A 97 13.86 -14.57 2.72
N THR A 98 13.05 -13.67 2.16
CA THR A 98 11.73 -14.04 1.61
C THR A 98 11.57 -13.82 0.12
N ASN A 99 12.39 -13.00 -0.50
CA ASN A 99 12.24 -12.49 -1.88
C ASN A 99 10.90 -11.80 -2.17
N LEU A 100 10.14 -11.41 -1.13
CA LEU A 100 8.89 -10.67 -1.28
C LEU A 100 9.17 -9.23 -1.74
N LEU A 101 8.25 -8.66 -2.49
CA LEU A 101 8.22 -7.20 -2.69
C LEU A 101 8.03 -6.52 -1.33
N ILE A 102 8.85 -5.54 -1.04
CA ILE A 102 8.73 -4.71 0.16
C ILE A 102 7.78 -3.55 -0.15
N ALA A 103 6.75 -3.40 0.66
CA ALA A 103 5.77 -2.34 0.51
C ALA A 103 5.72 -1.47 1.77
N THR A 104 5.94 -0.16 1.62
CA THR A 104 6.08 0.74 2.76
C THR A 104 5.46 2.11 2.53
N GLU A 105 5.03 2.77 3.62
CA GLU A 105 4.56 4.15 3.60
C GLU A 105 5.73 5.11 3.57
N ILE A 106 5.69 6.10 2.71
CA ILE A 106 6.66 7.18 2.67
C ILE A 106 6.17 8.36 3.48
N VAL A 107 6.93 8.72 4.49
CA VAL A 107 6.75 9.96 5.26
C VAL A 107 7.71 11.05 4.82
N ASP A 108 8.79 10.67 4.16
CA ASP A 108 9.78 11.57 3.56
C ASP A 108 10.02 11.19 2.09
N PRO A 109 9.78 12.08 1.13
CA PRO A 109 9.82 11.75 -0.29
C PRO A 109 11.24 11.69 -0.88
N LEU A 110 12.27 12.09 -0.14
CA LEU A 110 13.65 12.18 -0.64
C LEU A 110 14.57 11.21 0.05
N ILE A 111 14.70 11.29 1.38
CA ILE A 111 15.73 10.56 2.12
C ILE A 111 15.42 9.06 2.15
N TYR A 112 14.18 8.69 2.44
CA TYR A 112 13.79 7.28 2.50
C TYR A 112 14.01 6.56 1.16
N PRO A 113 13.54 7.06 0.01
CA PRO A 113 13.81 6.42 -1.27
C PRO A 113 15.30 6.27 -1.57
N LEU A 114 16.12 7.31 -1.30
CA LEU A 114 17.55 7.26 -1.52
C LEU A 114 18.27 6.24 -0.62
N LEU A 115 17.80 6.03 0.61
CA LEU A 115 18.36 5.00 1.50
C LEU A 115 17.95 3.59 1.06
N TYR A 116 16.72 3.41 0.58
CA TYR A 116 16.24 2.13 0.05
C TYR A 116 16.97 1.73 -1.25
N GLU A 117 17.34 2.71 -2.09
CA GLU A 117 18.11 2.49 -3.33
C GLU A 117 19.42 1.72 -3.09
N ARG A 118 19.97 1.83 -1.91
CA ARG A 118 21.22 1.15 -1.54
C ARG A 118 21.04 -0.33 -1.20
N ILE A 119 19.82 -0.80 -1.00
CA ILE A 119 19.58 -2.09 -0.34
C ILE A 119 18.47 -2.94 -0.94
N ILE A 120 17.54 -2.35 -1.69
CA ILE A 120 16.45 -3.07 -2.33
C ILE A 120 16.61 -2.98 -3.86
N PRO A 121 16.66 -4.12 -4.56
CA PRO A 121 16.87 -4.12 -6.02
C PRO A 121 15.63 -3.63 -6.79
N GLU A 122 15.82 -3.54 -8.11
CA GLU A 122 14.76 -3.21 -9.05
C GLU A 122 13.53 -4.13 -8.89
N ASN A 123 12.33 -3.60 -9.11
CA ASN A 123 11.05 -4.31 -9.07
C ASN A 123 10.67 -4.93 -7.71
N LYS A 124 11.40 -4.64 -6.63
CA LYS A 124 11.18 -5.24 -5.30
C LYS A 124 10.75 -4.24 -4.23
N LEU A 125 10.38 -3.02 -4.63
CA LEU A 125 9.91 -2.00 -3.69
C LEU A 125 8.65 -1.30 -4.21
N LEU A 126 7.69 -1.10 -3.33
CA LEU A 126 6.51 -0.28 -3.53
C LEU A 126 6.43 0.76 -2.41
N PHE A 127 6.43 2.01 -2.80
CA PHE A 127 6.17 3.12 -1.90
C PHE A 127 4.75 3.64 -2.07
N TRP A 128 4.06 3.96 -0.98
CA TRP A 128 2.80 4.69 -1.08
C TRP A 128 2.77 5.97 -0.24
N ASN A 129 1.99 6.95 -0.69
CA ASN A 129 1.76 8.18 0.05
C ASN A 129 0.85 7.92 1.26
N PRO A 130 1.04 8.65 2.39
CA PRO A 130 0.05 8.70 3.45
C PRO A 130 -1.29 9.24 2.91
N ALA A 131 -2.41 8.66 3.33
CA ALA A 131 -3.74 9.11 2.88
C ALA A 131 -4.07 10.56 3.25
N VAL A 132 -3.37 11.13 4.22
CA VAL A 132 -3.48 12.55 4.62
C VAL A 132 -2.61 13.48 3.78
N ASN A 133 -1.64 12.95 3.03
CA ASN A 133 -0.76 13.73 2.17
C ASN A 133 -1.17 13.56 0.71
N GLN A 134 -1.88 14.55 0.20
CA GLN A 134 -2.37 14.62 -1.18
C GLN A 134 -1.66 15.71 -2.00
N LEU A 135 -0.42 16.04 -1.64
CA LEU A 135 0.39 17.01 -2.35
C LEU A 135 1.12 16.37 -3.54
N GLY A 136 1.11 17.05 -4.67
CA GLY A 136 1.72 16.54 -5.91
C GLY A 136 3.25 16.55 -5.89
N TRP A 137 3.88 17.59 -5.33
CA TRP A 137 5.34 17.72 -5.37
C TRP A 137 6.10 16.58 -4.66
N PRO A 138 5.66 16.03 -3.50
CA PRO A 138 6.32 14.87 -2.92
C PRO A 138 6.21 13.63 -3.81
N ILE A 139 5.08 13.46 -4.50
CA ILE A 139 4.89 12.39 -5.49
C ILE A 139 5.86 12.56 -6.64
N PHE A 140 5.99 13.77 -7.18
CA PHE A 140 6.93 14.05 -8.27
C PHE A 140 8.37 13.73 -7.87
N VAL A 141 8.85 14.26 -6.74
CA VAL A 141 10.22 14.03 -6.25
C VAL A 141 10.52 12.54 -6.07
N MET A 142 9.62 11.84 -5.39
CA MET A 142 9.75 10.41 -5.12
C MET A 142 9.73 9.58 -6.41
N SER A 143 8.89 9.96 -7.36
CA SER A 143 8.74 9.22 -8.63
C SER A 143 10.01 9.23 -9.48
N GLN A 144 10.84 10.25 -9.37
CA GLN A 144 12.13 10.29 -10.09
C GLN A 144 13.06 9.18 -9.59
N ILE A 145 13.08 8.92 -8.29
CA ILE A 145 13.88 7.83 -7.69
C ILE A 145 13.26 6.47 -8.02
N ILE A 146 11.93 6.37 -7.93
CA ILE A 146 11.18 5.16 -8.28
C ILE A 146 11.41 4.77 -9.75
N LYS A 147 11.37 5.73 -10.67
CA LYS A 147 11.59 5.52 -12.11
C LYS A 147 12.99 4.95 -12.37
N ARG A 148 14.01 5.57 -11.79
CA ARG A 148 15.41 5.14 -11.94
C ARG A 148 15.65 3.71 -11.46
N ASN A 149 14.96 3.31 -10.38
CA ASN A 149 15.10 1.98 -9.78
C ASN A 149 14.05 0.97 -10.26
N LYS A 150 13.20 1.33 -11.22
CA LYS A 150 12.09 0.50 -11.71
C LYS A 150 11.18 -0.03 -10.59
N TRP A 151 11.03 0.71 -9.50
CA TRP A 151 10.14 0.38 -8.40
C TRP A 151 8.68 0.74 -8.70
N TYR A 152 7.82 0.61 -7.73
CA TYR A 152 6.39 0.88 -7.85
C TYR A 152 5.96 2.04 -6.95
N LEU A 153 4.97 2.78 -7.40
CA LEU A 153 4.32 3.85 -6.66
C LEU A 153 2.90 3.45 -6.32
N GLY A 154 2.57 3.42 -5.03
CA GLY A 154 1.20 3.31 -4.54
C GLY A 154 0.60 4.70 -4.29
N ILE A 155 -0.58 4.98 -4.80
CA ILE A 155 -1.30 6.23 -4.56
C ILE A 155 -2.62 5.92 -3.89
N LYS A 156 -2.72 6.23 -2.59
CA LYS A 156 -3.96 6.10 -1.81
C LYS A 156 -4.96 7.18 -2.25
N ASN A 157 -6.22 6.80 -2.39
CA ASN A 157 -7.28 7.79 -2.59
C ASN A 157 -7.35 8.77 -1.43
N PRO A 158 -7.78 10.04 -1.66
CA PRO A 158 -8.02 11.01 -0.60
C PRO A 158 -9.07 10.51 0.37
N LYS A 159 -9.03 11.00 1.59
CA LYS A 159 -9.99 10.60 2.63
C LYS A 159 -11.39 11.13 2.32
N TRP A 160 -11.56 12.43 2.38
CA TRP A 160 -12.79 13.15 2.07
C TRP A 160 -12.47 14.59 1.68
N LEU A 161 -13.13 15.06 0.64
CA LEU A 161 -12.90 16.38 0.06
C LEU A 161 -14.23 17.13 -0.17
N GLY A 162 -15.22 16.90 0.70
CA GLY A 162 -16.51 17.59 0.64
C GLY A 162 -17.55 17.01 -0.32
N ASP A 163 -17.24 15.93 -1.02
CA ASP A 163 -18.21 15.28 -1.91
C ASP A 163 -19.25 14.47 -1.12
N TYR A 164 -20.49 14.49 -1.56
CA TYR A 164 -21.55 13.65 -0.97
C TYR A 164 -21.42 12.20 -1.44
N LEU A 165 -21.73 11.25 -0.54
CA LEU A 165 -21.65 9.81 -0.84
C LEU A 165 -22.43 9.42 -2.10
N LYS A 166 -23.65 9.94 -2.27
CA LYS A 166 -24.49 9.70 -3.45
C LYS A 166 -23.79 10.06 -4.76
N ARG A 167 -22.95 11.10 -4.78
CA ARG A 167 -22.17 11.50 -5.96
C ARG A 167 -20.98 10.56 -6.18
N VAL A 168 -20.20 10.30 -5.13
CA VAL A 168 -19.01 9.44 -5.27
C VAL A 168 -19.36 7.98 -5.57
N ASP A 169 -20.52 7.50 -5.12
CA ASP A 169 -20.99 6.12 -5.35
C ASP A 169 -21.79 5.93 -6.66
N SER A 170 -22.08 6.98 -7.40
CA SER A 170 -22.80 6.86 -8.66
C SER A 170 -21.96 6.15 -9.73
N LYS A 171 -22.52 5.10 -10.35
CA LYS A 171 -21.88 4.36 -11.46
C LYS A 171 -21.71 5.21 -12.71
N ASN A 172 -22.69 6.06 -13.00
CA ASN A 172 -22.79 6.85 -14.23
C ASN A 172 -22.73 8.35 -13.97
N TYR A 173 -22.04 8.77 -12.90
CA TYR A 173 -21.94 10.19 -12.61
C TYR A 173 -21.12 10.91 -13.68
N LYS A 174 -21.76 11.90 -14.34
CA LYS A 174 -21.16 12.60 -15.49
C LYS A 174 -20.03 13.56 -15.09
N GLU A 175 -20.14 14.15 -13.89
CA GLU A 175 -19.13 15.07 -13.39
C GLU A 175 -18.04 14.33 -12.64
N ILE A 176 -16.82 14.83 -12.73
CA ILE A 176 -15.69 14.28 -11.98
C ILE A 176 -15.69 14.90 -10.58
N THR A 177 -15.80 14.08 -9.54
CA THR A 177 -15.77 14.53 -8.15
C THR A 177 -14.41 15.11 -7.74
N THR A 178 -14.36 15.90 -6.67
CA THR A 178 -13.10 16.44 -6.14
C THR A 178 -12.13 15.33 -5.73
N ALA A 179 -12.66 14.26 -5.13
CA ALA A 179 -11.87 13.09 -4.77
C ALA A 179 -11.21 12.42 -5.98
N GLU A 180 -11.93 12.29 -7.09
CA GLU A 180 -11.41 11.74 -8.35
C GLU A 180 -10.33 12.65 -8.95
N LYS A 181 -10.60 13.96 -9.07
CA LYS A 181 -9.65 14.95 -9.60
C LYS A 181 -8.33 14.93 -8.81
N THR A 182 -8.42 14.87 -7.47
CA THR A 182 -7.23 14.81 -6.62
C THR A 182 -6.46 13.52 -6.84
N TRP A 183 -7.14 12.36 -6.88
CA TRP A 183 -6.47 11.07 -7.06
C TRP A 183 -5.79 10.98 -8.43
N GLU A 184 -6.46 11.39 -9.49
CA GLU A 184 -5.92 11.46 -10.85
C GLU A 184 -4.79 12.49 -10.97
N GLY A 185 -4.92 13.64 -10.31
CA GLY A 185 -3.86 14.65 -10.26
C GLY A 185 -2.55 14.09 -9.70
N LEU A 186 -2.61 13.27 -8.63
CA LEU A 186 -1.43 12.61 -8.08
C LEU A 186 -0.80 11.62 -9.06
N VAL A 187 -1.61 10.90 -9.85
CA VAL A 187 -1.11 10.04 -10.94
C VAL A 187 -0.34 10.87 -11.96
N ASN A 188 -0.89 12.00 -12.39
CA ASN A 188 -0.27 12.89 -13.38
C ASN A 188 1.05 13.49 -12.87
N TYR A 189 1.14 13.83 -11.57
CA TYR A 189 2.39 14.31 -10.97
C TYR A 189 3.50 13.26 -10.94
N SER A 190 3.17 11.97 -10.98
CA SER A 190 4.19 10.92 -10.85
C SER A 190 5.10 10.78 -12.07
N SER A 191 4.62 11.13 -13.27
CA SER A 191 5.37 10.93 -14.53
C SER A 191 5.89 9.50 -14.73
N LEU A 192 5.23 8.51 -14.15
CA LEU A 192 5.56 7.09 -14.25
C LEU A 192 4.67 6.38 -15.25
N ASP A 193 5.18 5.29 -15.81
CA ASP A 193 4.37 4.38 -16.62
C ASP A 193 3.21 3.79 -15.79
N LYS A 194 2.03 3.68 -16.39
CA LYS A 194 0.80 3.21 -15.72
C LYS A 194 0.95 1.85 -15.05
N GLY A 195 1.77 0.97 -15.62
CA GLY A 195 2.09 -0.35 -15.03
C GLY A 195 2.95 -0.29 -13.77
N ARG A 196 3.51 0.88 -13.44
CA ARG A 196 4.29 1.13 -12.23
C ARG A 196 3.49 1.83 -11.12
N ILE A 197 2.26 2.23 -11.40
CA ILE A 197 1.40 2.95 -10.46
C ILE A 197 0.29 2.02 -9.98
N PHE A 198 0.18 1.90 -8.67
CA PHE A 198 -0.89 1.17 -8.00
C PHE A 198 -1.79 2.16 -7.26
N LEU A 199 -2.97 2.38 -7.80
CA LEU A 199 -4.03 3.07 -7.07
C LEU A 199 -4.43 2.20 -5.87
N ILE A 200 -4.51 2.79 -4.68
CA ILE A 200 -4.90 2.07 -3.46
C ILE A 200 -6.22 2.63 -2.96
N HIS A 201 -7.30 1.88 -3.19
CA HIS A 201 -8.63 2.20 -2.73
C HIS A 201 -8.82 1.75 -1.29
N ARG A 202 -8.84 2.69 -0.38
CA ARG A 202 -9.02 2.47 1.07
C ARG A 202 -10.39 2.93 1.61
N GLY A 203 -11.31 3.29 0.69
CA GLY A 203 -12.59 3.90 1.03
C GLY A 203 -12.49 5.41 1.27
N VAL A 204 -13.64 6.05 1.36
CA VAL A 204 -13.79 7.50 1.60
C VAL A 204 -14.36 7.78 2.99
N ASP A 205 -13.85 8.84 3.63
CA ASP A 205 -14.21 9.24 5.00
C ASP A 205 -15.32 10.31 4.94
N VAL A 206 -16.51 9.90 4.50
CA VAL A 206 -17.67 10.78 4.40
C VAL A 206 -18.48 10.80 5.70
N PRO A 207 -19.29 11.85 5.97
CA PRO A 207 -20.11 11.91 7.18
C PRO A 207 -21.05 10.70 7.36
N GLU A 208 -21.57 10.15 6.26
CA GLU A 208 -22.52 9.04 6.24
C GLU A 208 -21.89 7.66 6.45
N LYS A 209 -20.62 7.58 6.82
CA LYS A 209 -19.85 6.32 6.88
C LYS A 209 -20.34 5.30 7.93
N LYS A 210 -21.20 5.68 8.88
CA LYS A 210 -21.68 4.79 9.96
C LYS A 210 -20.49 4.11 10.67
N ASP A 211 -20.51 2.77 10.74
CA ASP A 211 -19.47 1.95 11.39
C ASP A 211 -18.22 1.72 10.53
N TYR A 212 -18.27 2.05 9.24
CA TYR A 212 -17.09 1.98 8.40
C TYR A 212 -16.00 2.94 8.90
N ARG A 213 -14.77 2.53 8.81
CA ARG A 213 -13.65 3.48 8.97
C ARG A 213 -13.61 4.45 7.78
N ASN A 214 -13.79 3.92 6.57
CA ASN A 214 -13.98 4.65 5.33
C ASN A 214 -14.86 3.81 4.39
N ILE A 215 -15.94 4.36 3.86
CA ILE A 215 -16.83 3.58 3.00
C ILE A 215 -16.13 3.15 1.71
N PRO A 216 -16.10 1.84 1.38
CA PRO A 216 -15.52 1.36 0.14
C PRO A 216 -16.41 1.70 -1.06
N VAL A 217 -16.10 2.78 -1.77
CA VAL A 217 -16.86 3.24 -2.94
C VAL A 217 -16.24 2.68 -4.21
N HIS A 218 -16.65 1.47 -4.60
CA HIS A 218 -16.10 0.76 -5.75
C HIS A 218 -16.35 1.49 -7.08
N ASN A 219 -17.47 2.19 -7.22
CA ASN A 219 -17.80 2.95 -8.43
C ASN A 219 -16.83 4.12 -8.66
N LEU A 220 -16.45 4.85 -7.61
CA LEU A 220 -15.40 5.88 -7.70
C LEU A 220 -14.07 5.26 -8.18
N ALA A 221 -13.66 4.18 -7.55
CA ALA A 221 -12.41 3.50 -7.91
C ALA A 221 -12.43 2.97 -9.37
N MET A 222 -13.59 2.49 -9.82
CA MET A 222 -13.80 2.04 -11.21
C MET A 222 -13.62 3.20 -12.20
N ARG A 223 -14.23 4.35 -11.94
CA ARG A 223 -14.12 5.52 -12.82
C ARG A 223 -12.67 6.01 -12.91
N VAL A 224 -11.97 6.12 -11.77
CA VAL A 224 -10.55 6.52 -11.75
C VAL A 224 -9.67 5.51 -12.48
N LYS A 225 -9.87 4.19 -12.25
CA LYS A 225 -9.13 3.15 -12.98
C LYS A 225 -9.34 3.25 -14.49
N LYS A 226 -10.58 3.45 -14.94
CA LYS A 226 -10.91 3.58 -16.39
C LYS A 226 -10.18 4.77 -17.02
N ARG A 227 -10.14 5.92 -16.34
CA ARG A 227 -9.49 7.13 -16.90
C ARG A 227 -7.98 7.08 -16.84
N THR A 228 -7.41 6.54 -15.75
CA THR A 228 -5.95 6.50 -15.59
C THR A 228 -5.29 5.31 -16.26
N GLY A 229 -5.98 4.17 -16.35
CA GLY A 229 -5.44 2.89 -16.81
C GLY A 229 -4.41 2.26 -15.85
N CYS A 230 -4.28 2.78 -14.62
CA CYS A 230 -3.37 2.27 -13.62
C CYS A 230 -3.90 0.99 -12.96
N LEU A 231 -3.00 0.21 -12.35
CA LEU A 231 -3.38 -0.93 -11.51
C LEU A 231 -4.15 -0.45 -10.27
N LEU A 232 -5.12 -1.24 -9.80
CA LEU A 232 -5.94 -0.88 -8.65
C LEU A 232 -5.90 -1.95 -7.57
N PHE A 233 -5.54 -1.54 -6.35
CA PHE A 233 -5.54 -2.38 -5.16
C PHE A 233 -6.66 -1.97 -4.22
N PHE A 234 -7.26 -2.96 -3.57
CA PHE A 234 -8.22 -2.74 -2.50
C PHE A 234 -7.53 -2.85 -1.14
N ASP A 235 -7.79 -1.90 -0.25
CA ASP A 235 -7.34 -1.89 1.14
C ASP A 235 -8.55 -2.07 2.07
N PRO A 236 -8.98 -3.32 2.32
CA PRO A 236 -10.18 -3.61 3.11
C PRO A 236 -10.01 -3.26 4.58
N SER A 237 -8.80 -3.42 5.14
CA SER A 237 -8.53 -3.12 6.54
C SER A 237 -8.81 -1.66 6.89
N HIS A 238 -8.39 -0.73 6.02
CA HIS A 238 -8.68 0.69 6.21
C HIS A 238 -10.08 1.10 5.75
N SER A 239 -10.76 0.30 4.95
CA SER A 239 -12.17 0.55 4.58
C SER A 239 -13.10 0.19 5.73
N TYR A 240 -13.01 -1.03 6.23
CA TYR A 240 -13.92 -1.54 7.25
C TYR A 240 -13.51 -1.12 8.67
N GLY A 241 -12.22 -1.18 8.98
CA GLY A 241 -11.69 -0.79 10.29
C GLY A 241 -12.08 -1.72 11.43
N PRO A 242 -11.83 -1.31 12.70
CA PRO A 242 -12.01 -2.19 13.85
C PRO A 242 -13.48 -2.56 14.12
N LYS A 243 -14.42 -1.61 13.94
CA LYS A 243 -15.85 -1.85 14.22
C LYS A 243 -16.51 -2.87 13.28
N MET A 244 -15.94 -3.08 12.11
CA MET A 244 -16.45 -4.00 11.09
C MET A 244 -15.39 -5.02 10.67
N ARG A 245 -14.53 -5.40 11.60
CA ARG A 245 -13.41 -6.31 11.34
C ARG A 245 -13.85 -7.65 10.75
N GLU A 246 -14.97 -8.19 11.21
CA GLU A 246 -15.54 -9.45 10.72
C GLU A 246 -16.01 -9.38 9.25
N LYS A 247 -16.25 -8.18 8.73
CA LYS A 247 -16.61 -7.96 7.32
C LYS A 247 -15.42 -7.91 6.38
N ILE A 248 -14.18 -7.77 6.87
CA ILE A 248 -12.99 -7.59 6.04
C ILE A 248 -12.84 -8.72 5.01
N ILE A 249 -12.92 -9.98 5.45
CA ILE A 249 -12.74 -11.14 4.57
C ILE A 249 -13.89 -11.28 3.55
N PRO A 250 -15.17 -11.36 3.95
CA PRO A 250 -16.26 -11.52 3.00
C PRO A 250 -16.34 -10.35 2.02
N ALA A 251 -16.08 -9.13 2.47
CA ALA A 251 -16.05 -7.96 1.61
C ALA A 251 -14.87 -7.99 0.62
N THR A 252 -13.71 -8.48 1.04
CA THR A 252 -12.56 -8.66 0.14
C THR A 252 -12.89 -9.66 -0.97
N ILE A 253 -13.47 -10.81 -0.62
CA ILE A 253 -13.88 -11.82 -1.60
C ILE A 253 -14.90 -11.23 -2.59
N LYS A 254 -15.90 -10.50 -2.09
CA LYS A 254 -16.89 -9.81 -2.93
C LYS A 254 -16.25 -8.78 -3.86
N ALA A 255 -15.34 -7.95 -3.34
CA ALA A 255 -14.65 -6.93 -4.13
C ALA A 255 -13.80 -7.54 -5.26
N MET A 256 -13.10 -8.65 -5.00
CA MET A 256 -12.26 -9.32 -6.01
C MET A 256 -13.08 -9.98 -7.14
N LYS A 257 -14.39 -10.12 -7.00
CA LYS A 257 -15.30 -10.59 -8.05
C LYS A 257 -15.88 -9.46 -8.90
N ILE A 258 -15.71 -8.19 -8.50
CA ILE A 258 -16.22 -7.04 -9.28
C ILE A 258 -15.46 -6.97 -10.60
N LYS A 259 -16.20 -6.90 -11.69
CA LYS A 259 -15.67 -6.72 -13.04
C LYS A 259 -15.79 -5.27 -13.48
N ILE A 260 -14.81 -4.79 -14.23
CA ILE A 260 -14.81 -3.48 -14.88
C ILE A 260 -15.45 -3.58 -16.29
N ASP A 261 -15.30 -4.72 -16.91
CA ASP A 261 -15.91 -5.17 -18.16
C ASP A 261 -16.05 -6.71 -18.15
N GLU A 262 -16.49 -7.31 -19.26
CA GLU A 262 -16.71 -8.76 -19.34
C GLU A 262 -15.46 -9.61 -19.06
N LYS A 263 -14.28 -9.11 -19.43
CA LYS A 263 -13.00 -9.84 -19.37
C LYS A 263 -12.13 -9.46 -18.19
N ASN A 264 -12.26 -8.23 -17.66
CA ASN A 264 -11.34 -7.68 -16.70
C ASN A 264 -11.98 -7.45 -15.33
N PHE A 265 -11.26 -7.82 -14.29
CA PHE A 265 -11.63 -7.51 -12.91
C PHE A 265 -11.29 -6.06 -12.56
N LEU A 266 -12.07 -5.50 -11.64
CA LEU A 266 -11.83 -4.14 -11.14
C LEU A 266 -10.49 -4.04 -10.40
N TYR A 267 -10.21 -4.99 -9.52
CA TYR A 267 -9.02 -4.98 -8.68
C TYR A 267 -7.94 -5.92 -9.18
N ASP A 268 -6.72 -5.42 -9.25
CA ASP A 268 -5.50 -6.17 -9.61
C ASP A 268 -4.78 -6.73 -8.39
N GLY A 269 -5.15 -6.28 -7.18
CA GLY A 269 -4.54 -6.74 -5.95
C GLY A 269 -5.26 -6.29 -4.67
N ILE A 270 -4.73 -6.78 -3.56
CA ILE A 270 -5.16 -6.44 -2.19
C ILE A 270 -3.96 -5.94 -1.40
N LEU A 271 -4.20 -4.92 -0.56
CA LEU A 271 -3.28 -4.47 0.47
C LEU A 271 -3.96 -4.67 1.83
N ILE A 272 -3.59 -5.71 2.58
CA ILE A 272 -4.33 -6.13 3.78
C ILE A 272 -3.46 -6.18 5.03
N GLU A 273 -4.03 -5.80 6.17
CA GLU A 273 -3.34 -5.83 7.47
C GLU A 273 -3.53 -7.17 8.16
N VAL A 274 -2.40 -7.81 8.52
CA VAL A 274 -2.37 -9.20 9.01
C VAL A 274 -1.36 -9.33 10.15
N GLY A 275 -1.68 -10.16 11.13
CA GLY A 275 -0.79 -10.50 12.25
C GLY A 275 -0.82 -9.45 13.36
N ASN A 276 0.17 -9.50 14.22
CA ASN A 276 0.27 -8.61 15.38
C ASN A 276 0.92 -7.28 15.01
N ALA A 277 0.35 -6.19 15.50
CA ALA A 277 0.94 -4.85 15.44
C ALA A 277 0.53 -4.04 16.67
N GLU A 278 1.28 -3.00 16.98
CA GLU A 278 0.94 -2.07 18.06
C GLU A 278 -0.03 -0.99 17.60
N THR A 279 -0.09 -0.75 16.29
CA THR A 279 -0.97 0.25 15.68
C THR A 279 -2.07 -0.42 14.86
N ASP A 280 -3.27 0.12 14.95
CA ASP A 280 -4.46 -0.37 14.22
C ASP A 280 -4.75 -1.88 14.42
N LYS A 281 -4.34 -2.44 15.59
CA LYS A 281 -4.36 -3.88 15.90
C LYS A 281 -5.73 -4.52 15.70
N GLU A 282 -6.79 -3.83 16.09
CA GLU A 282 -8.15 -4.37 16.10
C GLU A 282 -8.74 -4.62 14.69
N GLN A 283 -8.15 -4.03 13.66
CA GLN A 283 -8.59 -4.27 12.27
C GLN A 283 -7.75 -5.31 11.51
N HIS A 284 -6.75 -5.90 12.17
CA HIS A 284 -5.94 -6.95 11.55
C HIS A 284 -6.71 -8.26 11.47
N ILE A 285 -6.55 -8.99 10.38
CA ILE A 285 -6.92 -10.39 10.31
C ILE A 285 -5.76 -11.27 10.82
N THR A 286 -6.08 -12.48 11.24
CA THR A 286 -5.07 -13.48 11.65
C THR A 286 -4.39 -14.10 10.42
N ILE A 287 -3.27 -14.77 10.63
CA ILE A 287 -2.59 -15.53 9.57
C ILE A 287 -3.48 -16.68 9.07
N SER A 288 -4.21 -17.35 9.95
CA SER A 288 -5.15 -18.41 9.56
C SER A 288 -6.29 -17.88 8.68
N GLU A 289 -6.83 -16.71 9.00
CA GLU A 289 -7.83 -16.03 8.17
C GLU A 289 -7.25 -15.60 6.81
N LEU A 290 -5.99 -15.16 6.75
CA LEU A 290 -5.32 -14.88 5.47
C LEU A 290 -5.18 -16.14 4.62
N ILE A 291 -4.79 -17.28 5.21
CA ILE A 291 -4.71 -18.56 4.49
C ILE A 291 -6.07 -18.93 3.89
N ASN A 292 -7.14 -18.82 4.68
CA ASN A 292 -8.50 -19.08 4.22
C ASN A 292 -8.92 -18.11 3.11
N LEU A 293 -8.60 -16.83 3.24
CA LEU A 293 -8.83 -15.83 2.19
C LEU A 293 -8.10 -16.21 0.89
N CYS A 294 -6.83 -16.58 0.96
CA CYS A 294 -6.06 -17.01 -0.21
C CYS A 294 -6.68 -18.25 -0.88
N LYS A 295 -7.14 -19.24 -0.10
CA LYS A 295 -7.86 -20.41 -0.62
C LYS A 295 -9.15 -20.02 -1.35
N GLU A 296 -9.96 -19.14 -0.77
CA GLU A 296 -11.21 -18.69 -1.40
C GLU A 296 -10.94 -17.89 -2.70
N LEU A 297 -9.94 -17.02 -2.69
CA LEU A 297 -9.56 -16.24 -3.87
C LEU A 297 -9.03 -17.12 -4.99
N SER A 298 -8.24 -18.16 -4.68
CA SER A 298 -7.67 -19.08 -5.67
C SER A 298 -8.71 -19.90 -6.43
N LYS A 299 -9.95 -20.03 -5.92
CA LYS A 299 -11.06 -20.70 -6.62
C LYS A 299 -11.53 -19.98 -7.89
N PHE A 300 -11.26 -18.67 -8.01
CA PHE A 300 -11.72 -17.87 -9.15
C PHE A 300 -10.72 -16.86 -9.70
N ARG A 301 -9.53 -16.72 -9.09
CA ARG A 301 -8.43 -15.88 -9.53
C ARG A 301 -7.10 -16.62 -9.43
N GLU A 302 -6.27 -16.55 -10.46
CA GLU A 302 -4.88 -16.95 -10.32
C GLU A 302 -4.13 -15.95 -9.43
N LEU A 303 -3.43 -16.46 -8.41
CA LEU A 303 -2.67 -15.63 -7.48
C LEU A 303 -1.24 -15.41 -8.01
N GLU A 304 -0.76 -14.18 -7.93
CA GLU A 304 0.62 -13.83 -8.32
C GLU A 304 1.60 -14.39 -7.31
N SER A 305 2.62 -15.09 -7.80
CA SER A 305 3.71 -15.57 -6.96
C SER A 305 4.83 -14.53 -6.88
N ARG A 306 5.65 -14.64 -5.84
CA ARG A 306 6.87 -13.84 -5.67
C ARG A 306 8.03 -14.26 -6.59
N TYR A 307 7.90 -15.39 -7.30
CA TYR A 307 8.85 -15.96 -8.25
C TYR A 307 8.32 -15.92 -9.67
#